data_657d016fea226a4d289a5628aa78c3e1
#
_entry.id   657d016fea226a4d289a5628aa78c3e1
#
_cell.length_a   1.000
_cell.length_b   1.000
_cell.length_c   1.000
_cell.angle_alpha   90.00
_cell.angle_beta   90.00
_cell.angle_gamma   90.00
#
_symmetry.space_group_name_H-M   'P 1'
#
loop_
_entity.id
_entity.type
_entity.pdbx_description
1 polymer ?
#
loop_
_entity_poly.entity_id
_entity_poly.type
_entity_poly.pdbx_seq_one_letter_code
_entity_poly.pdbx_strand_id
1 'polypeptide(L)'
;AYTEMALYARVNESGELELINHLGIDLGNTAEEILTRLQKQDYETGQVTTQTTQLASDNRYAHDVKQVDADSPARFNADPTRLYEASGSAGKVCVFAVRLDTFEKVESKVFYIGSNDHDDLTAIRRYLLTSLPSLPIAGEYIHRDAFSIGAKYGKDTFLFIERFGTVNIPRALALKDRIDGWLEKIKIRGLTDQILQAITFFLPNHLPRRMLAFHQRFEHHLILRVDEQSAEQTQQFLNEYFAVHSTGSYFACTEEEGRKAFLHRFAVAGAAIRYRDTHRAEVEDIVALDIALRRNDREWVEKIPADLEQHMLHKLYYGHFFCH
;
A
#
# COMPACT_ATOMS: atom_id res chain seq x y z
N ALA A 1 4.27 -5.15 7.60
CA ALA A 1 4.77 -4.51 8.82
C ALA A 1 3.80 -3.39 9.21
N TYR A 2 3.52 -3.27 10.49
CA TYR A 2 2.68 -2.22 11.05
C TYR A 2 3.54 -1.33 11.95
N THR A 3 3.20 -0.04 12.05
CA THR A 3 3.81 0.84 13.03
C THR A 3 3.32 0.45 14.41
N GLU A 4 4.23 0.02 15.28
CA GLU A 4 3.91 -0.30 16.67
C GLU A 4 3.99 0.94 17.56
N MET A 5 5.02 1.74 17.35
CA MET A 5 5.36 2.90 18.18
C MET A 5 6.12 3.93 17.36
N ALA A 6 6.15 5.17 17.84
CA ALA A 6 6.87 6.24 17.18
C ALA A 6 7.60 7.16 18.16
N LEU A 7 8.65 7.82 17.65
CA LEU A 7 9.21 9.03 18.21
C LEU A 7 8.73 10.20 17.32
N TYR A 8 8.01 11.12 17.90
CA TYR A 8 7.43 12.23 17.16
C TYR A 8 7.34 13.50 17.98
N ALA A 9 7.27 14.63 17.29
CA ALA A 9 6.95 15.92 17.91
C ALA A 9 5.55 16.36 17.52
N ARG A 10 4.88 17.04 18.42
CA ARG A 10 3.59 17.71 18.21
C ARG A 10 3.56 19.05 18.93
N VAL A 11 2.64 19.91 18.54
CA VAL A 11 2.28 21.07 19.34
C VAL A 11 1.18 20.65 20.31
N ASN A 12 1.41 20.83 21.59
CA ASN A 12 0.45 20.51 22.65
C ASN A 12 -0.68 21.55 22.74
N GLU A 13 -1.64 21.34 23.63
CA GLU A 13 -2.78 22.26 23.84
C GLU A 13 -2.37 23.65 24.29
N SER A 14 -1.22 23.79 24.93
CA SER A 14 -0.64 25.08 25.36
C SER A 14 0.10 25.81 24.24
N GLY A 15 0.21 25.21 23.04
CA GLY A 15 0.94 25.76 21.92
C GLY A 15 2.45 25.52 21.97
N GLU A 16 2.93 24.68 22.87
CA GLU A 16 4.35 24.34 23.04
C GLU A 16 4.71 23.09 22.24
N LEU A 17 5.96 23.04 21.76
CA LEU A 17 6.51 21.90 21.06
C LEU A 17 6.88 20.80 22.08
N GLU A 18 6.31 19.63 21.93
CA GLU A 18 6.54 18.45 22.76
C GLU A 18 7.15 17.32 21.91
N LEU A 19 8.27 16.73 22.37
CA LEU A 19 8.83 15.52 21.80
C LEU A 19 8.36 14.31 22.62
N ILE A 20 7.73 13.35 21.95
CA ILE A 20 7.16 12.15 22.58
C ILE A 20 7.94 10.92 22.13
N ASN A 21 8.55 10.22 23.08
CA ASN A 21 9.29 8.99 22.84
C ASN A 21 8.46 7.79 23.31
N HIS A 22 7.78 7.13 22.36
CA HIS A 22 7.10 5.86 22.59
C HIS A 22 7.82 4.68 21.93
N LEU A 23 9.10 4.82 21.54
CA LEU A 23 9.83 3.71 20.91
C LEU A 23 10.07 2.52 21.83
N GLY A 24 9.86 2.68 23.15
CA GLY A 24 10.22 1.66 24.11
C GLY A 24 11.74 1.50 24.26
N ILE A 25 12.50 2.55 23.94
CA ILE A 25 13.97 2.62 24.07
C ILE A 25 14.29 3.80 24.95
N ASP A 26 15.09 3.57 26.01
CA ASP A 26 15.59 4.66 26.84
C ASP A 26 16.70 5.42 26.09
N LEU A 27 16.35 6.60 25.61
CA LEU A 27 17.23 7.48 24.85
C LEU A 27 17.60 8.77 25.64
N GLY A 28 17.20 8.87 26.91
CA GLY A 28 17.43 10.06 27.76
C GLY A 28 16.16 10.90 27.94
N ASN A 29 16.33 12.07 28.55
CA ASN A 29 15.22 12.91 29.04
C ASN A 29 15.03 14.23 28.29
N THR A 30 15.99 14.62 27.47
CA THR A 30 15.90 15.86 26.69
C THR A 30 15.77 15.57 25.20
N ALA A 31 15.12 16.44 24.44
CA ALA A 31 14.94 16.28 23.02
C ALA A 31 16.28 16.11 22.27
N GLU A 32 17.28 16.91 22.65
CA GLU A 32 18.60 16.86 22.02
C GLU A 32 19.32 15.53 22.31
N GLU A 33 19.26 15.05 23.55
CA GLU A 33 19.83 13.76 23.94
C GLU A 33 19.15 12.60 23.20
N ILE A 34 17.82 12.56 23.19
CA ILE A 34 17.01 11.53 22.52
C ILE A 34 17.36 11.45 21.02
N LEU A 35 17.32 12.59 20.33
CA LEU A 35 17.60 12.64 18.90
C LEU A 35 19.06 12.30 18.58
N THR A 36 20.01 12.75 19.42
CA THR A 36 21.44 12.47 19.24
C THR A 36 21.74 11.00 19.43
N ARG A 37 21.23 10.38 20.49
CA ARG A 37 21.42 8.94 20.76
C ARG A 37 20.76 8.08 19.71
N LEU A 38 19.55 8.43 19.26
CA LEU A 38 18.88 7.75 18.17
C LEU A 38 19.70 7.82 16.87
N GLN A 39 20.19 8.99 16.50
CA GLN A 39 20.99 9.18 15.28
C GLN A 39 22.30 8.38 15.32
N LYS A 40 22.93 8.29 16.49
CA LYS A 40 24.16 7.52 16.70
C LYS A 40 23.94 6.03 16.92
N GLN A 41 22.67 5.60 17.02
CA GLN A 41 22.29 4.24 17.43
C GLN A 41 22.93 3.83 18.78
N ASP A 42 23.03 4.81 19.70
CA ASP A 42 23.63 4.65 21.02
C ASP A 42 22.61 4.04 22.00
N TYR A 43 22.26 2.79 21.76
CA TYR A 43 21.43 1.95 22.62
C TYR A 43 21.71 0.47 22.37
N GLU A 44 21.54 -0.35 23.42
CA GLU A 44 21.72 -1.79 23.33
C GLU A 44 20.38 -2.51 23.13
N THR A 45 20.40 -3.68 22.50
CA THR A 45 19.20 -4.50 22.29
C THR A 45 18.45 -4.80 23.59
N GLY A 46 19.17 -4.98 24.70
CA GLY A 46 18.57 -5.21 26.03
C GLY A 46 17.83 -3.99 26.60
N GLN A 47 18.06 -2.81 26.08
CA GLN A 47 17.36 -1.56 26.47
C GLN A 47 16.04 -1.36 25.72
N VAL A 48 15.74 -2.23 24.75
CA VAL A 48 14.49 -2.16 23.98
C VAL A 48 13.40 -2.92 24.74
N THR A 49 12.38 -2.21 25.17
CA THR A 49 11.21 -2.83 25.80
C THR A 49 10.40 -3.58 24.76
N THR A 50 10.24 -4.89 24.98
CA THR A 50 9.41 -5.76 24.10
C THR A 50 8.00 -5.96 24.64
N GLN A 51 7.79 -5.68 25.92
CA GLN A 51 6.49 -5.81 26.58
C GLN A 51 5.93 -4.42 26.85
N THR A 52 4.94 -4.03 26.05
CA THR A 52 4.18 -2.80 26.29
C THR A 52 2.70 -3.13 26.34
N THR A 53 1.99 -2.43 27.20
CA THR A 53 0.53 -2.56 27.34
C THR A 53 -0.22 -1.77 26.28
N GLN A 54 0.47 -0.83 25.63
CA GLN A 54 -0.09 0.01 24.57
C GLN A 54 0.81 -0.04 23.34
N LEU A 55 0.22 -0.42 22.22
CA LEU A 55 0.82 -0.44 20.89
C LEU A 55 -0.09 0.29 19.93
N ALA A 56 0.47 0.85 18.85
CA ALA A 56 -0.30 1.37 17.74
C ALA A 56 -0.85 0.21 16.87
N SER A 57 -0.13 -0.91 16.81
CA SER A 57 -0.59 -2.11 16.11
C SER A 57 -1.76 -2.79 16.81
N ASP A 58 -2.64 -3.39 16.02
CA ASP A 58 -3.81 -4.09 16.53
C ASP A 58 -3.54 -5.60 16.68
N ASN A 59 -3.44 -6.07 17.92
CA ASN A 59 -3.25 -7.49 18.23
C ASN A 59 -4.54 -8.33 18.04
N ARG A 60 -5.70 -7.69 17.84
CA ARG A 60 -6.99 -8.36 17.59
C ARG A 60 -7.30 -8.48 16.10
N TYR A 61 -6.57 -7.80 15.24
CA TYR A 61 -6.85 -7.76 13.81
C TYR A 61 -7.04 -9.16 13.20
N ALA A 62 -6.18 -10.12 13.52
CA ALA A 62 -6.26 -11.48 13.00
C ALA A 62 -7.56 -12.21 13.36
N HIS A 63 -8.17 -11.86 14.48
CA HIS A 63 -9.48 -12.37 14.90
C HIS A 63 -10.60 -11.56 14.26
N ASP A 64 -10.52 -10.24 14.32
CA ASP A 64 -11.61 -9.36 13.93
C ASP A 64 -11.85 -9.37 12.41
N VAL A 65 -10.78 -9.50 11.59
CA VAL A 65 -10.90 -9.56 10.13
C VAL A 65 -11.66 -10.79 9.64
N LYS A 66 -11.65 -11.89 10.41
CA LYS A 66 -12.40 -13.12 10.11
C LYS A 66 -13.92 -12.99 10.34
N GLN A 67 -14.35 -11.98 11.10
CA GLN A 67 -15.76 -11.70 11.34
C GLN A 67 -16.35 -10.90 10.16
N VAL A 68 -16.43 -11.54 9.00
CA VAL A 68 -16.74 -10.91 7.71
C VAL A 68 -18.14 -10.28 7.62
N ASP A 69 -19.03 -10.57 8.56
CA ASP A 69 -20.40 -10.01 8.62
C ASP A 69 -20.53 -8.88 9.63
N ALA A 70 -19.47 -8.47 10.31
CA ALA A 70 -19.53 -7.39 11.28
C ALA A 70 -19.71 -6.03 10.61
N ASP A 71 -20.60 -5.22 11.18
CA ASP A 71 -20.95 -3.87 10.69
C ASP A 71 -19.96 -2.80 11.20
N SER A 72 -18.67 -3.11 11.09
CA SER A 72 -17.57 -2.21 11.43
C SER A 72 -16.31 -2.58 10.66
N PRO A 73 -15.35 -1.66 10.48
CA PRO A 73 -14.02 -2.00 9.96
C PRO A 73 -13.31 -3.02 10.86
N ALA A 74 -12.44 -3.85 10.28
CA ALA A 74 -11.60 -4.75 11.06
C ALA A 74 -10.54 -3.98 11.86
N ARG A 75 -10.15 -2.83 11.35
CA ARG A 75 -9.17 -1.91 11.93
C ARG A 75 -9.48 -0.50 11.48
N PHE A 76 -9.24 0.48 12.34
CA PHE A 76 -9.28 1.90 12.00
C PHE A 76 -8.20 2.67 12.76
N ASN A 77 -7.74 3.77 12.18
CA ASN A 77 -6.86 4.71 12.85
C ASN A 77 -7.64 5.49 13.92
N ALA A 78 -6.97 6.10 14.87
CA ALA A 78 -7.58 6.84 15.99
C ALA A 78 -8.44 5.97 16.93
N ASP A 79 -8.13 4.69 17.09
CA ASP A 79 -8.70 3.86 18.14
C ASP A 79 -8.20 4.34 19.51
N PRO A 80 -9.08 4.83 20.42
CA PRO A 80 -8.68 5.39 21.71
C PRO A 80 -8.07 4.35 22.67
N THR A 81 -8.21 3.07 22.36
CA THR A 81 -7.59 1.97 23.14
C THR A 81 -6.15 1.67 22.72
N ARG A 82 -5.63 2.36 21.69
CA ARG A 82 -4.33 2.15 21.07
C ARG A 82 -3.50 3.43 21.07
N LEU A 83 -2.19 3.29 20.82
CA LEU A 83 -1.33 4.41 20.46
C LEU A 83 -1.57 4.75 19.00
N TYR A 84 -2.36 5.73 18.70
CA TYR A 84 -2.61 6.18 17.31
C TYR A 84 -1.72 7.36 16.88
N GLU A 85 -0.55 7.45 17.37
CA GLU A 85 0.52 8.41 17.25
C GLU A 85 0.67 9.02 15.84
N ALA A 86 1.49 8.34 14.98
CA ALA A 86 1.66 8.75 13.58
C ALA A 86 0.43 8.42 12.74
N SER A 87 -0.30 7.32 13.07
CA SER A 87 -1.56 6.95 12.43
C SER A 87 -2.70 7.80 12.98
N GLY A 88 -3.58 8.31 12.11
CA GLY A 88 -4.73 9.11 12.51
C GLY A 88 -4.40 10.53 12.98
N SER A 89 -3.15 10.96 12.90
CA SER A 89 -2.71 12.31 13.32
C SER A 89 -3.14 13.43 12.36
N ALA A 90 -3.60 13.10 11.17
CA ALA A 90 -3.97 14.03 10.11
C ALA A 90 -2.86 15.07 9.80
N GLY A 91 -1.60 14.64 9.86
CA GLY A 91 -0.44 15.49 9.58
C GLY A 91 -0.06 16.48 10.69
N LYS A 92 -0.64 16.37 11.88
CA LYS A 92 -0.37 17.27 13.01
C LYS A 92 0.87 16.87 13.82
N VAL A 93 1.67 15.94 13.34
CA VAL A 93 2.89 15.48 14.00
C VAL A 93 4.07 15.49 13.04
N CYS A 94 5.27 15.61 13.60
CA CYS A 94 6.53 15.39 12.88
C CYS A 94 7.16 14.11 13.41
N VAL A 95 7.22 13.07 12.58
CA VAL A 95 7.74 11.76 12.96
C VAL A 95 9.22 11.68 12.67
N PHE A 96 10.03 11.33 13.68
CA PHE A 96 11.49 11.15 13.58
C PHE A 96 11.88 9.70 13.39
N ALA A 97 11.20 8.79 14.06
CA ALA A 97 11.44 7.35 13.95
C ALA A 97 10.17 6.56 14.23
N VAL A 98 10.07 5.39 13.63
CA VAL A 98 9.01 4.44 13.89
C VAL A 98 9.61 3.07 14.23
N ARG A 99 8.97 2.36 15.15
CA ARG A 99 9.18 0.95 15.39
C ARG A 99 8.13 0.16 14.64
N LEU A 100 8.58 -0.78 13.82
CA LEU A 100 7.70 -1.57 12.98
C LEU A 100 7.58 -2.99 13.54
N ASP A 101 6.38 -3.50 13.53
CA ASP A 101 6.13 -4.93 13.68
C ASP A 101 6.58 -5.66 12.40
N THR A 102 7.30 -6.76 12.58
CA THR A 102 7.84 -7.57 11.48
C THR A 102 7.41 -9.02 11.64
N PHE A 103 7.24 -9.71 10.52
CA PHE A 103 6.81 -11.09 10.48
C PHE A 103 7.91 -11.96 9.87
N GLU A 104 7.97 -13.21 10.33
CA GLU A 104 8.86 -14.20 9.72
C GLU A 104 8.51 -14.40 8.24
N LYS A 105 9.56 -14.51 7.42
CA LYS A 105 9.38 -14.81 6.00
C LYS A 105 9.07 -16.30 5.85
N VAL A 106 7.87 -16.59 5.35
CA VAL A 106 7.42 -17.96 5.07
C VAL A 106 7.39 -18.22 3.56
N GLU A 107 7.50 -19.49 3.18
CA GLU A 107 7.26 -19.91 1.80
C GLU A 107 5.81 -19.61 1.42
N SER A 108 5.62 -19.12 0.20
CA SER A 108 4.31 -18.60 -0.22
C SER A 108 4.09 -18.76 -1.71
N LYS A 109 2.82 -18.87 -2.10
CA LYS A 109 2.37 -18.82 -3.49
C LYS A 109 1.60 -17.55 -3.77
N VAL A 110 1.71 -17.08 -5.01
CA VAL A 110 0.98 -15.90 -5.49
C VAL A 110 0.00 -16.33 -6.56
N PHE A 111 -1.25 -15.89 -6.40
CA PHE A 111 -2.30 -16.03 -7.40
C PHE A 111 -2.65 -14.64 -7.95
N TYR A 112 -2.83 -14.57 -9.26
CA TYR A 112 -3.31 -13.38 -9.93
C TYR A 112 -4.73 -13.66 -10.41
N ILE A 113 -5.69 -12.84 -9.95
CA ILE A 113 -7.12 -13.02 -10.18
C ILE A 113 -7.61 -11.81 -10.97
N GLY A 114 -8.44 -12.02 -11.98
CA GLY A 114 -9.12 -10.97 -12.71
C GLY A 114 -10.61 -11.25 -12.79
N SER A 115 -11.44 -10.24 -12.62
CA SER A 115 -12.89 -10.33 -12.78
C SER A 115 -13.50 -9.04 -13.35
N ASN A 116 -14.65 -9.18 -14.00
CA ASN A 116 -15.52 -8.08 -14.41
C ASN A 116 -16.71 -7.90 -13.44
N ASP A 117 -16.73 -8.68 -12.35
CA ASP A 117 -17.72 -8.59 -11.30
C ASP A 117 -17.02 -8.47 -9.95
N HIS A 118 -17.27 -7.39 -9.23
CA HIS A 118 -16.69 -7.16 -7.91
C HIS A 118 -17.22 -8.15 -6.84
N ASP A 119 -18.39 -8.73 -7.06
CA ASP A 119 -18.95 -9.75 -6.17
C ASP A 119 -18.10 -11.03 -6.16
N ASP A 120 -17.41 -11.35 -7.26
CA ASP A 120 -16.42 -12.43 -7.28
C ASP A 120 -15.32 -12.17 -6.24
N LEU A 121 -14.79 -10.94 -6.19
CA LEU A 121 -13.75 -10.59 -5.23
C LEU A 121 -14.28 -10.62 -3.79
N THR A 122 -15.51 -10.18 -3.58
CA THR A 122 -16.18 -10.25 -2.28
C THR A 122 -16.34 -11.70 -1.81
N ALA A 123 -16.78 -12.60 -2.70
CA ALA A 123 -16.91 -14.03 -2.39
C ALA A 123 -15.55 -14.66 -2.08
N ILE A 124 -14.53 -14.37 -2.89
CA ILE A 124 -13.15 -14.83 -2.67
C ILE A 124 -12.63 -14.34 -1.32
N ARG A 125 -12.78 -13.04 -1.00
CA ARG A 125 -12.35 -12.49 0.28
C ARG A 125 -13.00 -13.22 1.45
N ARG A 126 -14.31 -13.43 1.40
CA ARG A 126 -15.04 -14.13 2.46
C ARG A 126 -14.53 -15.54 2.66
N TYR A 127 -14.37 -16.29 1.58
CA TYR A 127 -13.82 -17.64 1.66
C TYR A 127 -12.42 -17.68 2.29
N LEU A 128 -11.51 -16.85 1.80
CA LEU A 128 -10.13 -16.80 2.29
C LEU A 128 -10.05 -16.47 3.79
N LEU A 129 -10.89 -15.54 4.27
CA LEU A 129 -10.87 -15.13 5.67
C LEU A 129 -11.57 -16.13 6.62
N THR A 130 -12.52 -16.92 6.14
CA THR A 130 -13.32 -17.82 7.00
C THR A 130 -12.92 -19.29 6.89
N SER A 131 -12.30 -19.71 5.79
CA SER A 131 -12.10 -21.13 5.47
C SER A 131 -10.63 -21.57 5.45
N LEU A 132 -9.69 -20.62 5.26
CA LEU A 132 -8.27 -20.96 5.27
C LEU A 132 -7.74 -21.17 6.70
N PRO A 133 -6.74 -22.06 6.86
CA PRO A 133 -6.10 -22.31 8.16
C PRO A 133 -5.36 -21.05 8.67
N SER A 134 -4.76 -20.28 7.78
CA SER A 134 -4.06 -19.03 8.08
C SER A 134 -4.62 -17.87 7.27
N LEU A 135 -4.41 -16.64 7.76
CA LEU A 135 -4.74 -15.44 6.99
C LEU A 135 -3.83 -15.32 5.77
N PRO A 136 -4.34 -14.82 4.65
CA PRO A 136 -3.49 -14.45 3.52
C PRO A 136 -2.36 -13.50 3.95
N ILE A 137 -1.16 -13.72 3.41
CA ILE A 137 0.00 -12.87 3.68
C ILE A 137 -0.18 -11.48 3.10
N ALA A 138 -0.75 -11.39 1.89
CA ALA A 138 -1.09 -10.13 1.25
C ALA A 138 -2.22 -10.32 0.23
N GLY A 139 -3.05 -9.32 0.11
CA GLY A 139 -4.02 -9.18 -0.96
C GLY A 139 -4.00 -7.72 -1.43
N GLU A 140 -3.74 -7.51 -2.71
CA GLU A 140 -3.64 -6.19 -3.30
C GLU A 140 -4.63 -6.06 -4.45
N TYR A 141 -5.56 -5.16 -4.29
CA TYR A 141 -6.53 -4.83 -5.34
C TYR A 141 -6.03 -3.72 -6.24
N ILE A 142 -6.29 -3.83 -7.54
CA ILE A 142 -6.01 -2.78 -8.54
C ILE A 142 -7.13 -2.76 -9.56
N HIS A 143 -7.78 -1.60 -9.75
CA HIS A 143 -8.69 -1.37 -10.88
C HIS A 143 -7.91 -1.23 -12.19
N ARG A 144 -8.53 -1.57 -13.33
CA ARG A 144 -7.93 -1.51 -14.69
C ARG A 144 -7.30 -0.15 -15.01
N ASP A 145 -7.95 0.95 -14.63
CA ASP A 145 -7.41 2.29 -14.89
C ASP A 145 -6.13 2.56 -14.10
N ALA A 146 -6.13 2.17 -12.82
CA ALA A 146 -4.94 2.25 -11.97
C ALA A 146 -3.81 1.36 -12.50
N PHE A 147 -4.14 0.15 -12.98
CA PHE A 147 -3.19 -0.71 -13.67
C PHE A 147 -2.59 -0.03 -14.90
N SER A 148 -3.42 0.57 -15.77
CA SER A 148 -2.99 1.25 -17.00
C SER A 148 -2.04 2.41 -16.70
N ILE A 149 -2.38 3.22 -15.71
CA ILE A 149 -1.55 4.36 -15.29
C ILE A 149 -0.23 3.86 -14.71
N GLY A 150 -0.25 2.83 -13.86
CA GLY A 150 0.95 2.19 -13.34
C GLY A 150 1.86 1.64 -14.43
N ALA A 151 1.27 0.96 -15.43
CA ALA A 151 2.01 0.38 -16.56
C ALA A 151 2.66 1.44 -17.46
N LYS A 152 2.02 2.59 -17.65
CA LYS A 152 2.49 3.64 -18.55
C LYS A 152 3.41 4.66 -17.85
N TYR A 153 3.01 5.14 -16.69
CA TYR A 153 3.68 6.25 -15.99
C TYR A 153 4.59 5.80 -14.84
N GLY A 154 4.50 4.53 -14.42
CA GLY A 154 5.33 3.93 -13.39
C GLY A 154 6.48 3.04 -13.91
N LYS A 155 6.64 2.93 -15.23
CA LYS A 155 7.55 1.97 -15.87
C LYS A 155 9.02 2.17 -15.52
N ASP A 156 9.51 3.39 -15.50
CA ASP A 156 10.88 3.72 -15.12
C ASP A 156 11.15 3.42 -13.64
N THR A 157 10.21 3.80 -12.77
CA THR A 157 10.27 3.48 -11.34
C THR A 157 10.29 1.97 -11.12
N PHE A 158 9.43 1.24 -11.83
CA PHE A 158 9.42 -0.22 -11.79
C PHE A 158 10.78 -0.80 -12.19
N LEU A 159 11.30 -0.43 -13.36
CA LEU A 159 12.58 -0.93 -13.88
C LEU A 159 13.76 -0.51 -12.99
N PHE A 160 13.70 0.69 -12.42
CA PHE A 160 14.72 1.16 -11.48
C PHE A 160 14.74 0.28 -10.21
N ILE A 161 13.58 0.03 -9.63
CA ILE A 161 13.47 -0.82 -8.42
C ILE A 161 13.88 -2.26 -8.75
N GLU A 162 13.45 -2.79 -9.88
CA GLU A 162 13.79 -4.13 -10.32
C GLU A 162 15.32 -4.31 -10.47
N ARG A 163 16.01 -3.29 -10.95
CA ARG A 163 17.46 -3.35 -11.22
C ARG A 163 18.31 -2.98 -10.02
N PHE A 164 17.90 -1.99 -9.23
CA PHE A 164 18.72 -1.37 -8.19
C PHE A 164 18.17 -1.53 -6.77
N GLY A 165 16.99 -2.12 -6.62
CA GLY A 165 16.31 -2.28 -5.34
C GLY A 165 15.75 -0.98 -4.78
N THR A 166 14.99 -1.10 -3.69
CA THR A 166 14.30 0.04 -3.05
C THR A 166 15.22 0.97 -2.27
N VAL A 167 16.38 0.48 -1.80
CA VAL A 167 17.34 1.25 -1.00
C VAL A 167 17.87 2.49 -1.73
N ASN A 168 17.90 2.46 -3.05
CA ASN A 168 18.39 3.57 -3.88
C ASN A 168 17.30 4.58 -4.29
N ILE A 169 16.03 4.30 -4.00
CA ILE A 169 14.92 5.21 -4.32
C ILE A 169 15.10 6.61 -3.71
N PRO A 170 15.42 6.76 -2.41
CA PRO A 170 15.58 8.10 -1.82
C PRO A 170 16.66 8.93 -2.51
N ARG A 171 17.77 8.29 -2.93
CA ARG A 171 18.85 8.97 -3.66
C ARG A 171 18.41 9.43 -5.04
N ALA A 172 17.67 8.58 -5.76
CA ALA A 172 17.16 8.91 -7.09
C ALA A 172 16.13 10.04 -7.02
N LEU A 173 15.23 10.01 -6.04
CA LEU A 173 14.24 11.08 -5.79
C LEU A 173 14.94 12.39 -5.41
N ALA A 174 15.91 12.38 -4.50
CA ALA A 174 16.66 13.57 -4.12
C ALA A 174 17.41 14.20 -5.29
N LEU A 175 17.93 13.39 -6.24
CA LEU A 175 18.53 13.91 -7.45
C LEU A 175 17.47 14.57 -8.36
N LYS A 176 16.33 13.90 -8.55
CA LYS A 176 15.21 14.44 -9.32
C LYS A 176 14.75 15.79 -8.73
N ASP A 177 14.54 15.86 -7.42
CA ASP A 177 14.07 17.07 -6.72
C ASP A 177 15.05 18.24 -6.88
N ARG A 178 16.36 17.97 -6.89
CA ARG A 178 17.39 19.01 -7.16
C ARG A 178 17.26 19.54 -8.58
N ILE A 179 17.06 18.66 -9.57
CA ILE A 179 16.89 19.06 -10.97
C ILE A 179 15.60 19.85 -11.13
N ASP A 180 14.50 19.38 -10.57
CA ASP A 180 13.20 20.04 -10.61
C ASP A 180 13.26 21.43 -9.95
N GLY A 181 13.90 21.54 -8.78
CA GLY A 181 14.09 22.81 -8.09
C GLY A 181 14.95 23.83 -8.88
N TRP A 182 15.91 23.34 -9.71
CA TRP A 182 16.65 24.22 -10.62
C TRP A 182 15.80 24.67 -11.80
N LEU A 183 15.02 23.75 -12.39
CA LEU A 183 14.10 24.04 -13.51
C LEU A 183 12.97 25.00 -13.09
N GLU A 184 12.46 24.89 -11.87
CA GLU A 184 11.44 25.82 -11.34
C GLU A 184 11.95 27.26 -11.25
N LYS A 185 13.23 27.48 -10.92
CA LYS A 185 13.82 28.83 -10.91
C LYS A 185 13.77 29.52 -12.27
N ILE A 186 13.79 28.75 -13.35
CA ILE A 186 13.65 29.26 -14.73
C ILE A 186 12.20 29.11 -15.25
N LYS A 187 11.24 28.91 -14.34
CA LYS A 187 9.78 28.78 -14.62
C LYS A 187 9.40 27.61 -15.55
N ILE A 188 10.22 26.57 -15.62
CA ILE A 188 9.92 25.35 -16.36
C ILE A 188 9.51 24.27 -15.34
N ARG A 189 8.21 23.93 -15.32
CA ARG A 189 7.67 22.91 -14.41
C ARG A 189 7.34 21.62 -15.15
N GLY A 190 7.60 20.46 -14.53
CA GLY A 190 7.23 19.14 -15.08
C GLY A 190 8.04 18.69 -16.28
N LEU A 191 9.10 19.41 -16.69
CA LEU A 191 9.95 19.03 -17.83
C LEU A 191 10.65 17.69 -17.57
N THR A 192 11.14 17.48 -16.35
CA THR A 192 11.81 16.23 -15.97
C THR A 192 10.88 15.03 -16.12
N ASP A 193 9.63 15.15 -15.69
CA ASP A 193 8.64 14.08 -15.82
C ASP A 193 8.26 13.83 -17.29
N GLN A 194 8.15 14.88 -18.10
CA GLN A 194 7.92 14.73 -19.53
C GLN A 194 9.08 14.05 -20.27
N ILE A 195 10.32 14.40 -19.94
CA ILE A 195 11.52 13.77 -20.51
C ILE A 195 11.59 12.30 -20.06
N LEU A 196 11.42 12.03 -18.78
CA LEU A 196 11.40 10.66 -18.26
C LEU A 196 10.28 9.85 -18.94
N GLN A 197 9.09 10.42 -19.10
CA GLN A 197 8.00 9.75 -19.78
C GLN A 197 8.30 9.47 -21.26
N ALA A 198 8.96 10.38 -21.97
CA ALA A 198 9.39 10.15 -23.35
C ALA A 198 10.43 9.03 -23.44
N ILE A 199 11.39 8.98 -22.51
CA ILE A 199 12.38 7.91 -22.43
C ILE A 199 11.70 6.55 -22.17
N THR A 200 10.68 6.49 -21.31
CA THR A 200 9.99 5.23 -20.99
C THR A 200 9.31 4.59 -22.19
N PHE A 201 9.00 5.34 -23.24
CA PHE A 201 8.45 4.80 -24.49
C PHE A 201 9.42 3.82 -25.15
N PHE A 202 10.72 4.08 -25.07
CA PHE A 202 11.77 3.24 -25.67
C PHE A 202 12.20 2.06 -24.78
N LEU A 203 11.77 2.01 -23.53
CA LEU A 203 12.09 0.92 -22.62
C LEU A 203 11.28 -0.34 -22.96
N PRO A 204 11.83 -1.55 -22.72
CA PRO A 204 11.12 -2.80 -22.99
C PRO A 204 9.87 -2.96 -22.11
N ASN A 205 8.98 -3.84 -22.52
CA ASN A 205 7.81 -4.17 -21.70
C ASN A 205 8.28 -4.87 -20.41
N HIS A 206 7.83 -4.37 -19.26
CA HIS A 206 8.28 -4.82 -17.94
C HIS A 206 7.30 -5.77 -17.26
N LEU A 207 6.05 -5.82 -17.74
CA LEU A 207 5.01 -6.63 -17.12
C LEU A 207 4.91 -8.03 -17.77
N PRO A 208 4.58 -9.07 -16.98
CA PRO A 208 4.36 -10.42 -17.48
C PRO A 208 3.23 -10.48 -18.52
N ARG A 209 3.40 -11.32 -19.54
CA ARG A 209 2.41 -11.46 -20.62
C ARG A 209 1.03 -11.87 -20.10
N ARG A 210 0.96 -12.76 -19.09
CA ARG A 210 -0.31 -13.19 -18.52
C ARG A 210 -1.04 -12.06 -17.79
N MET A 211 -0.31 -11.19 -17.09
CA MET A 211 -0.90 -9.99 -16.47
C MET A 211 -1.48 -9.04 -17.52
N LEU A 212 -0.75 -8.81 -18.62
CA LEU A 212 -1.23 -7.96 -19.72
C LEU A 212 -2.48 -8.54 -20.40
N ALA A 213 -2.53 -9.88 -20.59
CA ALA A 213 -3.71 -10.56 -21.11
C ALA A 213 -4.93 -10.41 -20.18
N PHE A 214 -4.71 -10.49 -18.87
CA PHE A 214 -5.75 -10.26 -17.86
C PHE A 214 -6.22 -8.81 -17.86
N HIS A 215 -5.30 -7.85 -17.92
CA HIS A 215 -5.64 -6.43 -18.02
C HIS A 215 -6.53 -6.09 -19.23
N GLN A 216 -6.35 -6.78 -20.36
CA GLN A 216 -7.22 -6.60 -21.54
C GLN A 216 -8.64 -7.17 -21.35
N ARG A 217 -8.80 -8.17 -20.45
CA ARG A 217 -10.04 -8.92 -20.28
C ARG A 217 -10.87 -8.47 -19.09
N PHE A 218 -10.23 -8.03 -18.02
CA PHE A 218 -10.86 -7.81 -16.72
C PHE A 218 -10.73 -6.38 -16.25
N GLU A 219 -11.72 -5.93 -15.50
CA GLU A 219 -11.77 -4.60 -14.90
C GLU A 219 -11.11 -4.59 -13.51
N HIS A 220 -11.34 -5.65 -12.74
CA HIS A 220 -10.84 -5.79 -11.38
C HIS A 220 -9.71 -6.81 -11.32
N HIS A 221 -8.63 -6.47 -10.61
CA HIS A 221 -7.47 -7.33 -10.44
C HIS A 221 -7.16 -7.49 -8.95
N LEU A 222 -6.88 -8.73 -8.53
CA LEU A 222 -6.43 -9.05 -7.19
C LEU A 222 -5.12 -9.86 -7.27
N ILE A 223 -4.09 -9.38 -6.57
CA ILE A 223 -2.83 -10.06 -6.36
C ILE A 223 -2.90 -10.67 -4.97
N LEU A 224 -3.01 -11.97 -4.89
CA LEU A 224 -3.18 -12.71 -3.64
C LEU A 224 -1.92 -13.51 -3.31
N ARG A 225 -1.37 -13.33 -2.11
CA ARG A 225 -0.28 -14.14 -1.57
C ARG A 225 -0.77 -14.91 -0.35
N VAL A 226 -0.61 -16.21 -0.38
CA VAL A 226 -0.92 -17.12 0.72
C VAL A 226 0.32 -17.94 1.07
N ASP A 227 0.39 -18.44 2.30
CA ASP A 227 1.44 -19.39 2.68
C ASP A 227 1.26 -20.74 1.96
N GLU A 228 2.31 -21.57 1.99
CA GLU A 228 2.32 -22.84 1.29
C GLU A 228 1.24 -23.80 1.81
N GLN A 229 0.89 -23.72 3.12
CA GLN A 229 -0.14 -24.56 3.71
C GLN A 229 -1.54 -24.27 3.17
N SER A 230 -1.81 -22.98 2.89
CA SER A 230 -3.09 -22.52 2.35
C SER A 230 -3.17 -22.57 0.82
N ALA A 231 -2.02 -22.82 0.14
CA ALA A 231 -1.92 -22.65 -1.31
C ALA A 231 -2.77 -23.66 -2.09
N GLU A 232 -2.73 -24.93 -1.69
CA GLU A 232 -3.50 -25.98 -2.36
C GLU A 232 -5.02 -25.76 -2.21
N GLN A 233 -5.47 -25.47 -0.99
CA GLN A 233 -6.87 -25.19 -0.72
C GLN A 233 -7.36 -23.92 -1.45
N THR A 234 -6.53 -22.89 -1.51
CA THR A 234 -6.83 -21.67 -2.28
C THR A 234 -6.98 -21.99 -3.76
N GLN A 235 -6.07 -22.77 -4.33
CA GLN A 235 -6.11 -23.15 -5.74
C GLN A 235 -7.33 -23.98 -6.07
N GLN A 236 -7.67 -24.95 -5.21
CA GLN A 236 -8.86 -25.76 -5.37
C GLN A 236 -10.12 -24.89 -5.36
N PHE A 237 -10.25 -24.00 -4.38
CA PHE A 237 -11.39 -23.10 -4.31
C PHE A 237 -11.50 -22.22 -5.57
N LEU A 238 -10.41 -21.61 -6.03
CA LEU A 238 -10.43 -20.76 -7.24
C LEU A 238 -10.81 -21.56 -8.49
N ASN A 239 -10.37 -22.82 -8.61
CA ASN A 239 -10.79 -23.72 -9.69
C ASN A 239 -12.29 -23.98 -9.66
N GLU A 240 -12.82 -24.37 -8.51
CA GLU A 240 -14.25 -24.69 -8.32
C GLU A 240 -15.10 -23.43 -8.54
N TYR A 241 -14.67 -22.28 -8.00
CA TYR A 241 -15.38 -21.02 -8.11
C TYR A 241 -15.51 -20.57 -9.57
N PHE A 242 -14.40 -20.49 -10.30
CA PHE A 242 -14.41 -20.03 -11.70
C PHE A 242 -14.84 -21.09 -12.70
N ALA A 243 -15.06 -22.33 -12.28
CA ALA A 243 -15.73 -23.32 -13.13
C ALA A 243 -17.22 -23.00 -13.34
N VAL A 244 -17.85 -22.30 -12.37
CA VAL A 244 -19.28 -21.95 -12.41
C VAL A 244 -19.52 -20.45 -12.57
N HIS A 245 -18.51 -19.60 -12.36
CA HIS A 245 -18.58 -18.14 -12.53
C HIS A 245 -17.69 -17.71 -13.70
N SER A 246 -18.30 -17.37 -14.83
CA SER A 246 -17.58 -17.02 -16.07
C SER A 246 -17.12 -15.55 -16.13
N THR A 247 -17.44 -14.74 -15.13
CA THR A 247 -17.11 -13.31 -15.02
C THR A 247 -15.65 -13.05 -14.77
N GLY A 248 -14.93 -14.05 -14.23
CA GLY A 248 -13.53 -13.93 -13.88
C GLY A 248 -12.68 -15.14 -14.26
N SER A 249 -11.43 -15.08 -13.90
CA SER A 249 -10.45 -16.16 -14.02
C SER A 249 -9.25 -15.90 -13.13
N TYR A 250 -8.34 -16.87 -13.01
CA TYR A 250 -7.10 -16.71 -12.27
C TYR A 250 -5.94 -17.49 -12.90
N PHE A 251 -4.74 -17.22 -12.44
CA PHE A 251 -3.57 -18.07 -12.64
C PHE A 251 -2.65 -18.07 -11.43
N ALA A 252 -2.02 -19.21 -11.16
CA ALA A 252 -0.90 -19.28 -10.23
C ALA A 252 0.34 -18.64 -10.88
N CYS A 253 0.93 -17.66 -10.19
CA CYS A 253 2.12 -16.95 -10.67
C CYS A 253 3.37 -17.83 -10.52
N THR A 254 4.30 -17.67 -11.44
CA THR A 254 5.69 -18.00 -11.17
C THR A 254 6.24 -17.01 -10.12
N GLU A 255 7.39 -17.32 -9.51
CA GLU A 255 8.04 -16.42 -8.55
C GLU A 255 8.28 -15.03 -9.17
N GLU A 256 8.78 -14.99 -10.41
CA GLU A 256 9.02 -13.75 -11.14
C GLU A 256 7.71 -12.97 -11.40
N GLU A 257 6.66 -13.64 -11.84
CA GLU A 257 5.37 -12.99 -12.07
C GLU A 257 4.77 -12.43 -10.79
N GLY A 258 4.82 -13.17 -9.68
CA GLY A 258 4.35 -12.70 -8.37
C GLY A 258 5.12 -11.48 -7.89
N ARG A 259 6.46 -11.51 -7.98
CA ARG A 259 7.31 -10.38 -7.64
C ARG A 259 6.97 -9.14 -8.49
N LYS A 260 6.82 -9.32 -9.81
CA LYS A 260 6.47 -8.22 -10.73
C LYS A 260 5.06 -7.69 -10.50
N ALA A 261 4.12 -8.54 -10.13
CA ALA A 261 2.76 -8.12 -9.83
C ALA A 261 2.71 -7.17 -8.61
N PHE A 262 3.36 -7.54 -7.51
CA PHE A 262 3.46 -6.67 -6.33
C PHE A 262 4.25 -5.39 -6.61
N LEU A 263 5.33 -5.47 -7.39
CA LEU A 263 6.10 -4.29 -7.76
C LEU A 263 5.29 -3.33 -8.64
N HIS A 264 4.46 -3.85 -9.56
CA HIS A 264 3.55 -3.05 -10.35
C HIS A 264 2.54 -2.31 -9.46
N ARG A 265 1.92 -3.01 -8.51
CA ARG A 265 1.01 -2.39 -7.53
C ARG A 265 1.70 -1.27 -6.74
N PHE A 266 2.93 -1.49 -6.31
CA PHE A 266 3.72 -0.46 -5.62
C PHE A 266 3.97 0.77 -6.50
N ALA A 267 4.25 0.58 -7.78
CA ALA A 267 4.55 1.67 -8.70
C ALA A 267 3.33 2.55 -9.04
N VAL A 268 2.09 2.06 -8.84
CA VAL A 268 0.85 2.81 -9.17
C VAL A 268 0.79 4.15 -8.47
N ALA A 269 1.13 4.23 -7.18
CA ALA A 269 1.05 5.47 -6.40
C ALA A 269 1.93 6.59 -7.00
N GLY A 270 3.19 6.27 -7.31
CA GLY A 270 4.11 7.21 -7.96
C GLY A 270 3.70 7.55 -9.40
N ALA A 271 3.12 6.59 -10.10
CA ALA A 271 2.62 6.77 -11.46
C ALA A 271 1.45 7.76 -11.53
N ALA A 272 0.58 7.78 -10.54
CA ALA A 272 -0.53 8.73 -10.46
C ALA A 272 -0.02 10.18 -10.38
N ILE A 273 1.01 10.43 -9.57
CA ILE A 273 1.65 11.76 -9.46
C ILE A 273 2.23 12.18 -10.82
N ARG A 274 2.97 11.28 -11.49
CA ARG A 274 3.51 11.57 -12.82
C ARG A 274 2.43 11.81 -13.88
N TYR A 275 1.34 11.04 -13.81
CA TYR A 275 0.19 11.26 -14.68
C TYR A 275 -0.35 12.68 -14.54
N ARG A 276 -0.62 13.15 -13.32
CA ARG A 276 -1.01 14.54 -13.06
C ARG A 276 0.00 15.53 -13.64
N ASP A 277 1.30 15.35 -13.37
CA ASP A 277 2.33 16.30 -13.75
C ASP A 277 2.54 16.41 -15.26
N THR A 278 2.22 15.33 -16.00
CA THR A 278 2.25 15.32 -17.46
C THR A 278 0.93 15.76 -18.11
N HIS A 279 -0.18 15.81 -17.35
CA HIS A 279 -1.52 16.14 -17.85
C HIS A 279 -2.18 17.30 -17.08
N ARG A 280 -1.41 18.30 -16.69
CA ARG A 280 -1.88 19.43 -15.88
C ARG A 280 -2.98 20.26 -16.51
N ALA A 281 -3.19 20.15 -17.82
CA ALA A 281 -4.32 20.80 -18.51
C ALA A 281 -5.66 20.10 -18.23
N GLU A 282 -5.63 18.81 -17.87
CA GLU A 282 -6.81 17.96 -17.69
C GLU A 282 -6.97 17.53 -16.21
N VAL A 283 -5.85 17.41 -15.48
CA VAL A 283 -5.81 16.94 -14.08
C VAL A 283 -5.33 18.07 -13.19
N GLU A 284 -6.25 18.64 -12.43
CA GLU A 284 -5.94 19.73 -11.50
C GLU A 284 -5.10 19.24 -10.32
N ASP A 285 -5.55 18.18 -9.65
CA ASP A 285 -4.82 17.61 -8.51
C ASP A 285 -5.13 16.10 -8.31
N ILE A 286 -4.41 15.50 -7.36
CA ILE A 286 -4.65 14.13 -6.89
C ILE A 286 -5.01 14.20 -5.41
N VAL A 287 -6.16 13.63 -5.09
CA VAL A 287 -6.59 13.45 -3.70
C VAL A 287 -6.48 11.97 -3.36
N ALA A 288 -5.63 11.64 -2.41
CA ALA A 288 -5.56 10.29 -1.86
C ALA A 288 -6.55 10.16 -0.70
N LEU A 289 -7.52 9.27 -0.86
CA LEU A 289 -8.49 8.94 0.18
C LEU A 289 -8.21 7.52 0.67
N ASP A 290 -7.95 7.40 1.96
CA ASP A 290 -7.80 6.12 2.65
C ASP A 290 -9.12 5.84 3.39
N ILE A 291 -9.88 4.87 2.90
CA ILE A 291 -11.22 4.58 3.39
C ILE A 291 -11.23 3.20 4.04
N ALA A 292 -11.50 3.15 5.33
CA ALA A 292 -11.74 1.89 6.03
C ALA A 292 -13.20 1.48 5.82
N LEU A 293 -13.41 0.40 5.08
CA LEU A 293 -14.73 -0.15 4.81
C LEU A 293 -15.19 -1.07 5.93
N ARG A 294 -16.52 -1.20 6.10
CA ARG A 294 -17.09 -2.19 7.00
C ARG A 294 -16.83 -3.60 6.46
N ARG A 295 -16.65 -4.57 7.35
CA ARG A 295 -16.37 -5.96 6.98
C ARG A 295 -17.51 -6.63 6.20
N ASN A 296 -18.75 -6.25 6.48
CA ASN A 296 -19.95 -6.71 5.78
C ASN A 296 -20.27 -5.94 4.49
N ASP A 297 -19.46 -4.96 4.12
CA ASP A 297 -19.71 -4.17 2.93
C ASP A 297 -19.52 -5.01 1.67
N ARG A 298 -20.56 -5.07 0.83
CA ARG A 298 -20.55 -5.77 -0.46
C ARG A 298 -20.55 -4.80 -1.63
N GLU A 299 -20.90 -3.55 -1.37
CA GLU A 299 -21.03 -2.50 -2.39
C GLU A 299 -19.84 -1.52 -2.35
N TRP A 300 -18.69 -1.99 -1.92
CA TRP A 300 -17.52 -1.16 -1.66
C TRP A 300 -17.03 -0.39 -2.90
N VAL A 301 -17.31 -0.89 -4.11
CA VAL A 301 -16.98 -0.21 -5.37
C VAL A 301 -17.99 0.90 -5.70
N GLU A 302 -19.23 0.79 -5.20
CA GLU A 302 -20.35 1.69 -5.52
C GLU A 302 -20.54 2.80 -4.47
N LYS A 303 -19.76 2.77 -3.39
CA LYS A 303 -19.90 3.73 -2.27
C LYS A 303 -19.38 5.13 -2.57
N ILE A 304 -18.75 5.33 -3.70
CA ILE A 304 -18.30 6.66 -4.11
C ILE A 304 -19.51 7.43 -4.60
N PRO A 305 -19.74 8.65 -4.05
CA PRO A 305 -20.87 9.48 -4.49
C PRO A 305 -20.81 9.74 -6.00
N ALA A 306 -21.94 9.64 -6.67
CA ALA A 306 -22.03 9.81 -8.12
C ALA A 306 -21.60 11.21 -8.60
N ASP A 307 -21.74 12.24 -7.76
CA ASP A 307 -21.25 13.58 -8.04
C ASP A 307 -19.70 13.64 -8.02
N LEU A 308 -19.05 12.87 -7.16
CA LEU A 308 -17.59 12.76 -7.15
C LEU A 308 -17.09 12.05 -8.43
N GLU A 309 -17.76 10.97 -8.84
CA GLU A 309 -17.41 10.23 -10.06
C GLU A 309 -17.47 11.10 -11.34
N GLN A 310 -18.39 12.06 -11.40
CA GLN A 310 -18.50 12.98 -12.54
C GLN A 310 -17.25 13.86 -12.75
N HIS A 311 -16.45 14.05 -11.68
CA HIS A 311 -15.23 14.84 -11.71
C HIS A 311 -13.95 13.99 -11.81
N MET A 312 -14.09 12.66 -11.89
CA MET A 312 -12.98 11.75 -12.02
C MET A 312 -12.70 11.38 -13.48
N LEU A 313 -11.46 11.57 -13.92
CA LEU A 313 -11.03 11.11 -15.24
C LEU A 313 -10.79 9.61 -15.30
N HIS A 314 -10.35 9.01 -14.19
CA HIS A 314 -10.01 7.59 -14.09
C HIS A 314 -10.35 7.05 -12.71
N LYS A 315 -10.74 5.78 -12.65
CA LYS A 315 -10.96 5.04 -11.41
C LYS A 315 -9.63 4.54 -10.85
N LEU A 316 -8.91 5.40 -10.14
CA LEU A 316 -7.62 5.05 -9.53
C LEU A 316 -7.79 4.23 -8.24
N TYR A 317 -8.68 3.24 -8.25
CA TYR A 317 -8.93 2.39 -7.10
C TYR A 317 -7.86 1.33 -6.98
N TYR A 318 -7.19 1.31 -5.85
CA TYR A 318 -6.24 0.27 -5.47
C TYR A 318 -6.07 0.26 -3.96
N GLY A 319 -5.70 -0.87 -3.40
CA GLY A 319 -5.47 -0.93 -1.95
C GLY A 319 -5.26 -2.34 -1.42
N HIS A 320 -5.09 -2.39 -0.12
CA HIS A 320 -4.98 -3.63 0.62
C HIS A 320 -6.34 -4.30 0.75
N PHE A 321 -6.47 -5.50 0.24
CA PHE A 321 -7.76 -6.18 0.10
C PHE A 321 -8.35 -6.69 1.42
N PHE A 322 -7.52 -6.92 2.43
CA PHE A 322 -7.93 -7.48 3.72
C PHE A 322 -7.91 -6.48 4.88
N CYS A 323 -7.43 -5.27 4.68
CA CYS A 323 -7.26 -4.28 5.74
C CYS A 323 -8.52 -3.44 6.05
N HIS A 324 -9.66 -3.85 5.54
CA HIS A 324 -10.89 -3.08 5.65
C HIS A 324 -11.90 -3.73 6.56
#